data_e4911d4ad18dfb743ee3701701316ceb
#
_entry.id   e4911d4ad18dfb743ee3701701316ceb
#
_cell.length_a   1.000
_cell.length_b   1.000
_cell.length_c   1.000
_cell.angle_alpha   90.00
_cell.angle_beta   90.00
_cell.angle_gamma   90.00
#
_symmetry.space_group_name_H-M   'P 1'
#
loop_
_entity.id
_entity.type
_entity.pdbx_description
1 polymer ?
#
loop_
_entity_poly.entity_id
_entity_poly.type
_entity_poly.pdbx_seq_one_letter_code
_entity_poly.pdbx_strand_id
1 'polypeptide(L)'
;ASWGITVVSGMAWGIDKAAHEAALDRTGSSIAVLGTGIDVPYPRANTRLYDRMAAKGLLVSEFAPGTPALRENFPVRNRIISGLSLGVIVVEAASRSGTLITSRLALEQGREVYAVPGAALSGQSLGCQELVRQGAKPVFAPEDVLEDLAGPLRDFGVQAEHLTREAAERRRRAEAEGTGLSRTLFACMPPETDAPAQKVD
;
A
#
# COMPACT_ATOMS: atom_id res chain seq x y z
N ALA A 1 8.47 5.53 -2.78
CA ALA A 1 8.29 6.63 -3.75
C ALA A 1 9.54 7.50 -3.90
N SER A 2 10.30 7.77 -2.83
CA SER A 2 11.55 8.55 -2.91
C SER A 2 12.63 7.90 -3.81
N TRP A 3 12.54 6.61 -4.04
CA TRP A 3 13.40 5.85 -4.94
C TRP A 3 12.86 5.72 -6.37
N GLY A 4 11.94 6.59 -6.79
CA GLY A 4 11.34 6.55 -8.12
C GLY A 4 10.29 5.45 -8.32
N ILE A 5 9.96 4.68 -7.28
CA ILE A 5 8.94 3.63 -7.34
C ILE A 5 7.57 4.24 -7.08
N THR A 6 6.63 3.98 -7.99
CA THR A 6 5.25 4.46 -7.88
C THR A 6 4.47 3.65 -6.85
N VAL A 7 3.72 4.33 -6.00
CA VAL A 7 2.81 3.70 -5.03
C VAL A 7 1.41 3.63 -5.65
N VAL A 8 0.85 2.42 -5.74
CA VAL A 8 -0.51 2.18 -6.24
C VAL A 8 -1.40 1.78 -5.06
N SER A 9 -2.51 2.47 -4.84
CA SER A 9 -3.46 2.14 -3.78
C SER A 9 -4.89 2.55 -4.14
N GLY A 10 -5.85 2.33 -3.24
CA GLY A 10 -7.28 2.41 -3.51
C GLY A 10 -8.00 3.63 -2.95
N MET A 11 -7.32 4.66 -2.46
CA MET A 11 -7.92 5.87 -1.89
C MET A 11 -8.79 5.62 -0.64
N ALA A 12 -8.76 4.43 -0.05
CA ALA A 12 -9.51 4.13 1.16
C ALA A 12 -9.01 4.97 2.35
N TRP A 13 -9.78 4.96 3.44
CA TRP A 13 -9.37 5.60 4.67
C TRP A 13 -8.24 4.82 5.34
N GLY A 14 -7.35 5.50 6.08
CA GLY A 14 -6.24 4.86 6.80
C GLY A 14 -4.98 4.69 5.96
N ILE A 15 -4.51 3.47 5.78
CA ILE A 15 -3.23 3.14 5.13
C ILE A 15 -3.15 3.66 3.69
N ASP A 16 -4.21 3.50 2.89
CA ASP A 16 -4.24 4.01 1.51
C ASP A 16 -4.01 5.52 1.46
N LYS A 17 -4.73 6.26 2.32
CA LYS A 17 -4.55 7.71 2.43
C LYS A 17 -3.11 8.06 2.79
N ALA A 18 -2.56 7.44 3.83
CA ALA A 18 -1.19 7.69 4.28
C ALA A 18 -0.16 7.37 3.19
N ALA A 19 -0.36 6.27 2.46
CA ALA A 19 0.50 5.87 1.36
C ALA A 19 0.49 6.88 0.21
N HIS A 20 -0.70 7.35 -0.20
CA HIS A 20 -0.83 8.39 -1.23
C HIS A 20 -0.20 9.71 -0.79
N GLU A 21 -0.50 10.20 0.42
CA GLU A 21 0.05 11.45 0.95
C GLU A 21 1.58 11.42 1.02
N ALA A 22 2.15 10.30 1.45
CA ALA A 22 3.60 10.15 1.55
C ALA A 22 4.30 10.04 0.19
N ALA A 23 3.63 9.50 -0.83
CA ALA A 23 4.20 9.23 -2.14
C ALA A 23 4.03 10.38 -3.14
N LEU A 24 2.93 11.13 -3.04
CA LEU A 24 2.49 12.08 -4.07
C LEU A 24 3.52 13.17 -4.42
N ASP A 25 4.23 13.68 -3.43
CA ASP A 25 5.23 14.73 -3.60
C ASP A 25 6.67 14.15 -3.75
N ARG A 26 6.79 12.85 -4.07
CA ARG A 26 8.07 12.16 -4.30
C ARG A 26 8.25 11.78 -5.77
N THR A 27 9.47 11.46 -6.16
CA THR A 27 9.86 11.14 -7.55
C THR A 27 8.99 10.05 -8.19
N GLY A 28 8.65 8.99 -7.43
CA GLY A 28 7.81 7.89 -7.92
C GLY A 28 6.32 8.23 -7.99
N SER A 29 5.88 9.30 -7.29
CA SER A 29 4.48 9.72 -7.22
C SER A 29 3.50 8.60 -6.81
N SER A 30 2.22 8.75 -7.12
CA SER A 30 1.19 7.80 -6.72
C SER A 30 0.08 7.64 -7.76
N ILE A 31 -0.48 6.42 -7.83
CA ILE A 31 -1.66 6.08 -8.64
C ILE A 31 -2.77 5.66 -7.69
N ALA A 32 -3.92 6.32 -7.77
CA ALA A 32 -5.13 5.93 -7.06
C ALA A 32 -6.09 5.24 -8.02
N VAL A 33 -6.41 3.98 -7.72
CA VAL A 33 -7.45 3.24 -8.44
C VAL A 33 -8.76 3.38 -7.66
N LEU A 34 -9.83 3.81 -8.33
CA LEU A 34 -11.10 4.16 -7.68
C LEU A 34 -12.13 3.04 -7.81
N GLY A 35 -12.98 2.89 -6.79
CA GLY A 35 -14.16 2.02 -6.82
C GLY A 35 -15.45 2.76 -7.19
N THR A 36 -15.31 4.01 -7.67
CA THR A 36 -16.37 4.93 -8.07
C THR A 36 -16.08 5.46 -9.46
N GLY A 37 -17.03 6.17 -10.06
CA GLY A 37 -16.74 6.99 -11.24
C GLY A 37 -15.61 7.99 -10.94
N ILE A 38 -14.85 8.34 -11.97
CA ILE A 38 -13.65 9.19 -11.81
C ILE A 38 -14.00 10.61 -11.32
N ASP A 39 -15.22 11.02 -11.43
CA ASP A 39 -15.79 12.29 -11.00
C ASP A 39 -16.44 12.23 -9.60
N VAL A 40 -16.41 11.07 -8.95
CA VAL A 40 -17.04 10.83 -7.65
C VAL A 40 -15.99 10.58 -6.56
N PRO A 41 -15.50 11.61 -5.84
CA PRO A 41 -14.54 11.45 -4.75
C PRO A 41 -15.10 10.60 -3.60
N TYR A 42 -14.41 9.51 -3.27
CA TYR A 42 -14.77 8.66 -2.16
C TYR A 42 -13.53 8.10 -1.44
N PRO A 43 -13.50 8.02 -0.10
CA PRO A 43 -14.48 8.60 0.84
C PRO A 43 -14.42 10.14 0.85
N ARG A 44 -15.51 10.80 1.22
CA ARG A 44 -15.59 12.28 1.24
C ARG A 44 -14.52 12.92 2.11
N ALA A 45 -14.08 12.25 3.17
CA ALA A 45 -12.99 12.72 4.02
C ALA A 45 -11.65 12.86 3.27
N ASN A 46 -11.47 12.19 2.15
CA ASN A 46 -10.26 12.23 1.31
C ASN A 46 -10.38 13.20 0.11
N THR A 47 -11.42 14.04 0.03
CA THR A 47 -11.63 14.94 -1.12
C THR A 47 -10.40 15.82 -1.40
N ARG A 48 -9.78 16.39 -0.38
CA ARG A 48 -8.54 17.19 -0.57
C ARG A 48 -7.38 16.38 -1.14
N LEU A 49 -7.25 15.13 -0.71
CA LEU A 49 -6.23 14.23 -1.27
C LEU A 49 -6.59 13.87 -2.73
N TYR A 50 -7.87 13.64 -3.01
CA TYR A 50 -8.36 13.39 -4.36
C TYR A 50 -7.97 14.52 -5.32
N ASP A 51 -8.23 15.79 -4.95
CA ASP A 51 -7.86 16.96 -5.76
C ASP A 51 -6.34 17.05 -5.97
N ARG A 52 -5.55 16.77 -4.94
CA ARG A 52 -4.09 16.71 -5.05
C ARG A 52 -3.62 15.57 -5.97
N MET A 53 -4.26 14.41 -5.88
CA MET A 53 -3.96 13.26 -6.75
C MET A 53 -4.31 13.58 -8.20
N ALA A 54 -5.43 14.25 -8.48
CA ALA A 54 -5.80 14.70 -9.81
C ALA A 54 -4.78 15.68 -10.41
N ALA A 55 -4.17 16.53 -9.57
CA ALA A 55 -3.21 17.55 -10.00
C ALA A 55 -1.76 17.03 -10.16
N LYS A 56 -1.32 16.06 -9.36
CA LYS A 56 0.09 15.67 -9.24
C LYS A 56 0.36 14.18 -9.40
N GLY A 57 -0.65 13.34 -9.28
CA GLY A 57 -0.59 11.90 -9.40
C GLY A 57 -1.39 11.41 -10.60
N LEU A 58 -1.95 10.21 -10.46
CA LEU A 58 -2.85 9.64 -11.46
C LEU A 58 -4.07 9.04 -10.76
N LEU A 59 -5.26 9.37 -11.26
CA LEU A 59 -6.52 8.74 -10.91
C LEU A 59 -6.93 7.77 -12.03
N VAL A 60 -7.30 6.56 -11.67
CA VAL A 60 -7.74 5.51 -12.59
C VAL A 60 -9.08 4.95 -12.11
N SER A 61 -10.05 4.82 -13.00
CA SER A 61 -11.30 4.14 -12.75
C SER A 61 -11.75 3.35 -13.98
N GLU A 62 -12.32 2.17 -13.77
CA GLU A 62 -13.00 1.41 -14.82
C GLU A 62 -14.52 1.63 -14.80
N PHE A 63 -15.02 2.36 -13.81
CA PHE A 63 -16.44 2.65 -13.66
C PHE A 63 -16.81 3.93 -14.42
N ALA A 64 -18.01 3.92 -15.03
CA ALA A 64 -18.51 5.08 -15.75
C ALA A 64 -18.58 6.32 -14.85
N PRO A 65 -18.40 7.53 -15.40
CA PRO A 65 -18.64 8.78 -14.66
C PRO A 65 -20.01 8.77 -13.97
N GLY A 66 -20.09 9.35 -12.78
CA GLY A 66 -21.28 9.36 -11.94
C GLY A 66 -21.56 8.09 -11.16
N THR A 67 -20.78 7.00 -11.34
CA THR A 67 -20.96 5.76 -10.58
C THR A 67 -20.70 6.00 -9.09
N PRO A 68 -21.69 5.76 -8.20
CA PRO A 68 -21.54 5.99 -6.78
C PRO A 68 -20.64 4.93 -6.12
N ALA A 69 -20.31 5.15 -4.84
CA ALA A 69 -19.57 4.19 -4.03
C ALA A 69 -20.48 2.98 -3.69
N LEU A 70 -20.38 1.93 -4.48
CA LEU A 70 -21.06 0.65 -4.27
C LEU A 70 -20.08 -0.33 -3.64
N ARG A 71 -20.54 -1.06 -2.62
CA ARG A 71 -19.69 -1.96 -1.82
C ARG A 71 -19.02 -3.03 -2.68
N GLU A 72 -19.73 -3.56 -3.66
CA GLU A 72 -19.25 -4.57 -4.60
C GLU A 72 -18.14 -4.09 -5.54
N ASN A 73 -18.06 -2.79 -5.81
CA ASN A 73 -17.04 -2.22 -6.70
C ASN A 73 -15.63 -2.29 -6.12
N PHE A 74 -15.48 -2.20 -4.79
CA PHE A 74 -14.17 -2.16 -4.16
C PHE A 74 -13.37 -3.46 -4.31
N PRO A 75 -13.93 -4.65 -4.08
CA PRO A 75 -13.25 -5.90 -4.37
C PRO A 75 -12.91 -6.09 -5.86
N VAL A 76 -13.81 -5.70 -6.76
CA VAL A 76 -13.60 -5.77 -8.21
C VAL A 76 -12.43 -4.88 -8.64
N ARG A 77 -12.38 -3.64 -8.16
CA ARG A 77 -11.31 -2.69 -8.42
C ARG A 77 -9.94 -3.19 -7.97
N ASN A 78 -9.84 -3.95 -6.87
CA ASN A 78 -8.57 -4.37 -6.27
C ASN A 78 -7.68 -5.17 -7.23
N ARG A 79 -8.25 -5.87 -8.23
CA ARG A 79 -7.49 -6.55 -9.28
C ARG A 79 -6.63 -5.61 -10.12
N ILE A 80 -7.05 -4.34 -10.24
CA ILE A 80 -6.28 -3.33 -10.98
C ILE A 80 -5.12 -2.83 -10.12
N ILE A 81 -5.32 -2.67 -8.80
CA ILE A 81 -4.25 -2.30 -7.88
C ILE A 81 -3.13 -3.34 -7.94
N SER A 82 -3.46 -4.61 -7.75
CA SER A 82 -2.47 -5.69 -7.80
C SER A 82 -1.86 -5.87 -9.21
N GLY A 83 -2.67 -5.73 -10.27
CA GLY A 83 -2.23 -5.85 -11.65
C GLY A 83 -1.21 -4.80 -12.08
N LEU A 84 -1.33 -3.57 -11.60
CA LEU A 84 -0.40 -2.46 -11.85
C LEU A 84 0.86 -2.53 -10.99
N SER A 85 0.93 -3.44 -10.02
CA SER A 85 2.02 -3.52 -9.05
C SER A 85 2.95 -4.70 -9.34
N LEU A 86 4.23 -4.57 -9.01
CA LEU A 86 5.19 -5.68 -8.97
C LEU A 86 5.01 -6.52 -7.71
N GLY A 87 4.55 -5.90 -6.63
CA GLY A 87 4.25 -6.55 -5.37
C GLY A 87 3.25 -5.75 -4.53
N VAL A 88 2.55 -6.43 -3.66
CA VAL A 88 1.54 -5.87 -2.76
C VAL A 88 2.04 -5.97 -1.32
N ILE A 89 2.07 -4.83 -0.63
CA ILE A 89 2.46 -4.75 0.78
C ILE A 89 1.20 -4.62 1.62
N VAL A 90 0.95 -5.62 2.47
CA VAL A 90 -0.12 -5.59 3.47
C VAL A 90 0.44 -5.08 4.77
N VAL A 91 0.06 -3.86 5.15
CA VAL A 91 0.52 -3.22 6.39
C VAL A 91 -0.31 -3.68 7.58
N GLU A 92 -1.63 -3.73 7.39
CA GLU A 92 -2.59 -4.22 8.38
C GLU A 92 -3.71 -4.99 7.71
N ALA A 93 -4.11 -6.09 8.31
CA ALA A 93 -5.28 -6.85 7.92
C ALA A 93 -5.84 -7.64 9.11
N ALA A 94 -7.09 -7.42 9.45
CA ALA A 94 -7.84 -8.33 10.29
C ALA A 94 -8.13 -9.63 9.53
N SER A 95 -8.48 -10.73 10.23
CA SER A 95 -8.71 -12.06 9.63
C SER A 95 -9.78 -12.11 8.53
N ARG A 96 -10.66 -11.11 8.44
CA ARG A 96 -11.70 -10.99 7.40
C ARG A 96 -11.61 -9.67 6.63
N SER A 97 -10.41 -9.12 6.49
CA SER A 97 -10.20 -7.84 5.78
C SER A 97 -10.33 -8.00 4.26
N GLY A 98 -10.92 -6.98 3.61
CA GLY A 98 -10.90 -6.85 2.15
C GLY A 98 -9.49 -6.82 1.54
N THR A 99 -8.48 -6.44 2.34
CA THR A 99 -7.06 -6.46 1.96
C THR A 99 -6.58 -7.87 1.61
N LEU A 100 -7.13 -8.92 2.26
CA LEU A 100 -6.80 -10.32 1.93
C LEU A 100 -7.30 -10.73 0.54
N ILE A 101 -8.35 -10.07 0.03
CA ILE A 101 -8.79 -10.26 -1.37
C ILE A 101 -7.73 -9.74 -2.32
N THR A 102 -7.16 -8.58 -2.04
CA THR A 102 -6.07 -7.99 -2.85
C THR A 102 -4.84 -8.87 -2.86
N SER A 103 -4.46 -9.43 -1.70
CA SER A 103 -3.32 -10.35 -1.60
C SER A 103 -3.51 -11.61 -2.44
N ARG A 104 -4.72 -12.21 -2.41
CA ARG A 104 -5.05 -13.36 -3.24
C ARG A 104 -4.98 -13.02 -4.73
N LEU A 105 -5.58 -11.90 -5.14
CA LEU A 105 -5.53 -11.43 -6.52
C LEU A 105 -4.09 -11.19 -6.98
N ALA A 106 -3.23 -10.65 -6.11
CA ALA A 106 -1.82 -10.47 -6.39
C ALA A 106 -1.12 -11.81 -6.70
N LEU A 107 -1.33 -12.83 -5.87
CA LEU A 107 -0.78 -14.18 -6.08
C LEU A 107 -1.29 -14.80 -7.38
N GLU A 108 -2.61 -14.71 -7.66
CA GLU A 108 -3.21 -15.19 -8.91
C GLU A 108 -2.61 -14.50 -10.16
N GLN A 109 -2.14 -13.27 -10.02
CA GLN A 109 -1.49 -12.48 -11.06
C GLN A 109 0.04 -12.65 -11.10
N GLY A 110 0.61 -13.55 -10.30
CA GLY A 110 2.06 -13.75 -10.22
C GLY A 110 2.82 -12.58 -9.62
N ARG A 111 2.18 -11.82 -8.70
CA ARG A 111 2.80 -10.70 -7.99
C ARG A 111 3.31 -11.15 -6.63
N GLU A 112 4.40 -10.52 -6.17
CA GLU A 112 4.91 -10.74 -4.83
C GLU A 112 3.93 -10.22 -3.77
N VAL A 113 3.82 -10.94 -2.66
CA VAL A 113 3.01 -10.53 -1.51
C VAL A 113 3.90 -10.37 -0.29
N TYR A 114 3.83 -9.19 0.30
CA TYR A 114 4.55 -8.80 1.49
C TYR A 114 3.57 -8.51 2.62
N ALA A 115 3.96 -8.82 3.85
CA ALA A 115 3.14 -8.50 5.02
C ALA A 115 4.00 -7.91 6.14
N VAL A 116 3.53 -6.82 6.74
CA VAL A 116 4.15 -6.23 7.92
C VAL A 116 3.71 -7.03 9.14
N PRO A 117 4.63 -7.70 9.87
CA PRO A 117 4.30 -8.41 11.08
C PRO A 117 3.93 -7.40 12.18
N GLY A 118 2.66 -7.31 12.50
CA GLY A 118 2.19 -6.47 13.60
C GLY A 118 2.31 -7.17 14.95
N ALA A 119 1.86 -6.49 16.02
CA ALA A 119 1.88 -7.04 17.37
C ALA A 119 1.10 -8.38 17.44
N ALA A 120 1.69 -9.38 18.08
CA ALA A 120 1.19 -10.75 18.10
C ALA A 120 -0.25 -10.91 18.63
N LEU A 121 -0.69 -10.01 19.50
CA LEU A 121 -2.01 -10.02 20.11
C LEU A 121 -2.99 -8.99 19.52
N SER A 122 -2.58 -8.23 18.49
CA SER A 122 -3.46 -7.26 17.83
C SER A 122 -4.36 -7.96 16.83
N GLY A 123 -5.67 -7.79 16.96
CA GLY A 123 -6.67 -8.28 16.01
C GLY A 123 -6.45 -7.73 14.58
N GLN A 124 -5.86 -6.56 14.45
CA GLN A 124 -5.51 -5.91 13.18
C GLN A 124 -4.34 -6.59 12.46
N SER A 125 -3.53 -7.38 13.16
CA SER A 125 -2.35 -8.05 12.60
C SER A 125 -2.59 -9.52 12.26
N LEU A 126 -3.72 -10.10 12.63
CA LEU A 126 -4.00 -11.52 12.44
C LEU A 126 -3.95 -11.93 10.97
N GLY A 127 -4.47 -11.10 10.08
CA GLY A 127 -4.41 -11.36 8.64
C GLY A 127 -2.99 -11.29 8.09
N CYS A 128 -2.17 -10.33 8.53
CA CYS A 128 -0.76 -10.25 8.14
C CYS A 128 0.04 -11.48 8.63
N GLN A 129 -0.21 -11.92 9.88
CA GLN A 129 0.42 -13.13 10.42
C GLN A 129 0.04 -14.38 9.63
N GLU A 130 -1.23 -14.48 9.23
CA GLU A 130 -1.69 -15.59 8.40
C GLU A 130 -1.07 -15.57 7.01
N LEU A 131 -0.96 -14.39 6.38
CA LEU A 131 -0.26 -14.24 5.11
C LEU A 131 1.20 -14.69 5.20
N VAL A 132 1.91 -14.34 6.28
CA VAL A 132 3.30 -14.79 6.50
C VAL A 132 3.36 -16.31 6.66
N ARG A 133 2.42 -16.95 7.37
CA ARG A 133 2.35 -18.42 7.47
C ARG A 133 2.09 -19.08 6.12
N GLN A 134 1.36 -18.42 5.23
CA GLN A 134 1.07 -18.87 3.87
C GLN A 134 2.21 -18.57 2.87
N GLY A 135 3.31 -18.00 3.32
CA GLY A 135 4.50 -17.75 2.51
C GLY A 135 4.67 -16.31 2.02
N ALA A 136 3.82 -15.37 2.45
CA ALA A 136 4.09 -13.95 2.18
C ALA A 136 5.38 -13.53 2.89
N LYS A 137 6.18 -12.70 2.22
CA LYS A 137 7.46 -12.25 2.75
C LYS A 137 7.23 -11.22 3.87
N PRO A 138 7.80 -11.41 5.08
CA PRO A 138 7.68 -10.43 6.15
C PRO A 138 8.49 -9.18 5.81
N VAL A 139 7.92 -8.00 6.07
CA VAL A 139 8.56 -6.70 5.88
C VAL A 139 8.76 -6.04 7.23
N PHE A 140 9.99 -5.79 7.57
CA PHE A 140 10.40 -5.05 8.76
C PHE A 140 10.90 -3.64 8.43
N ALA A 141 11.37 -3.46 7.17
CA ALA A 141 11.82 -2.18 6.64
C ALA A 141 11.47 -2.06 5.15
N PRO A 142 11.32 -0.84 4.61
CA PRO A 142 11.06 -0.64 3.18
C PRO A 142 12.13 -1.25 2.28
N GLU A 143 13.35 -1.35 2.77
CA GLU A 143 14.51 -1.94 2.12
C GLU A 143 14.31 -3.43 1.78
N ASP A 144 13.59 -4.18 2.62
CA ASP A 144 13.29 -5.59 2.40
C ASP A 144 12.54 -5.81 1.07
N VAL A 145 11.61 -4.90 0.75
CA VAL A 145 10.86 -4.93 -0.51
C VAL A 145 11.73 -4.58 -1.71
N LEU A 146 12.63 -3.61 -1.55
CA LEU A 146 13.52 -3.18 -2.64
C LEU A 146 14.53 -4.24 -3.02
N GLU A 147 15.14 -4.88 -2.03
CA GLU A 147 16.11 -5.95 -2.22
C GLU A 147 15.46 -7.10 -3.01
N ASP A 148 14.24 -7.44 -2.67
CA ASP A 148 13.49 -8.52 -3.31
C ASP A 148 13.02 -8.16 -4.72
N LEU A 149 12.57 -6.93 -4.95
CA LEU A 149 12.12 -6.46 -6.25
C LEU A 149 13.27 -6.04 -7.19
N ALA A 150 14.53 -6.09 -6.77
CA ALA A 150 15.66 -5.66 -7.58
C ALA A 150 15.77 -6.44 -8.92
N GLY A 151 15.44 -7.73 -8.92
CA GLY A 151 15.37 -8.55 -10.13
C GLY A 151 14.30 -8.05 -11.11
N PRO A 152 13.02 -8.10 -10.73
CA PRO A 152 11.92 -7.59 -11.54
C PRO A 152 12.10 -6.14 -12.00
N LEU A 153 12.65 -5.24 -11.18
CA LEU A 153 12.91 -3.86 -11.57
C LEU A 153 13.92 -3.75 -12.71
N ARG A 154 14.97 -4.60 -12.75
CA ARG A 154 15.91 -4.66 -13.86
C ARG A 154 15.26 -5.08 -15.16
N ASP A 155 14.31 -6.01 -15.13
CA ASP A 155 13.59 -6.47 -16.32
C ASP A 155 12.78 -5.33 -16.96
N PHE A 156 12.38 -4.34 -16.17
CA PHE A 156 11.74 -3.10 -16.62
C PHE A 156 12.73 -1.96 -16.94
N GLY A 157 14.05 -2.24 -17.02
CA GLY A 157 15.08 -1.26 -17.35
C GLY A 157 15.41 -0.29 -16.19
N VAL A 158 14.91 -0.55 -14.97
CA VAL A 158 15.26 0.25 -13.79
C VAL A 158 16.61 -0.22 -13.25
N GLN A 159 17.60 0.68 -13.18
CA GLN A 159 18.88 0.37 -12.55
C GLN A 159 18.70 0.27 -11.02
N ALA A 160 18.33 -0.92 -10.55
CA ALA A 160 18.02 -1.15 -9.13
C ALA A 160 19.28 -1.22 -8.24
N GLU A 161 20.48 -1.31 -8.81
CA GLU A 161 21.73 -1.52 -8.07
C GLU A 161 22.07 -0.36 -7.12
N HIS A 162 21.82 0.89 -7.54
CA HIS A 162 22.00 2.03 -6.67
C HIS A 162 20.93 2.08 -5.57
N LEU A 163 19.70 1.65 -5.88
CA LEU A 163 18.58 1.62 -4.93
C LEU A 163 18.86 0.62 -3.81
N THR A 164 19.33 -0.57 -4.15
CA THR A 164 19.69 -1.60 -3.16
C THR A 164 20.89 -1.20 -2.33
N ARG A 165 21.87 -0.48 -2.91
CA ARG A 165 23.02 0.04 -2.17
C ARG A 165 22.60 1.12 -1.18
N GLU A 166 21.80 2.10 -1.60
CA GLU A 166 21.24 3.13 -0.70
C GLU A 166 20.38 2.51 0.41
N ALA A 167 19.59 1.50 0.08
CA ALA A 167 18.78 0.76 1.03
C ALA A 167 19.67 0.09 2.10
N ALA A 168 20.69 -0.64 1.68
CA ALA A 168 21.63 -1.29 2.58
C ALA A 168 22.39 -0.28 3.48
N GLU A 169 22.78 0.87 2.94
CA GLU A 169 23.43 1.92 3.72
C GLU A 169 22.48 2.52 4.78
N ARG A 170 21.22 2.78 4.42
CA ARG A 170 20.21 3.28 5.37
C ARG A 170 19.94 2.27 6.48
N ARG A 171 19.85 0.98 6.14
CA ARG A 171 19.68 -0.09 7.11
C ARG A 171 20.85 -0.13 8.11
N ARG A 172 22.08 -0.09 7.62
CA ARG A 172 23.30 -0.05 8.49
C ARG A 172 23.32 1.17 9.40
N ARG A 173 22.90 2.35 8.91
CA ARG A 173 22.83 3.56 9.73
C ARG A 173 21.76 3.43 10.82
N ALA A 174 20.58 2.93 10.49
CA ALA A 174 19.50 2.71 11.45
C ALA A 174 19.90 1.70 12.55
N GLU A 175 20.62 0.65 12.17
CA GLU A 175 21.17 -0.33 13.11
C GLU A 175 22.25 0.29 14.01
N ALA A 176 23.14 1.13 13.47
CA ALA A 176 24.20 1.80 14.22
C ALA A 176 23.67 2.87 15.20
N GLU A 177 22.58 3.54 14.85
CA GLU A 177 21.94 4.56 15.68
C GLU A 177 21.04 3.97 16.77
N GLY A 178 20.93 2.65 16.88
CA GLY A 178 20.08 1.97 17.88
C GLY A 178 18.59 2.31 17.75
N THR A 179 18.23 3.00 16.69
CA THR A 179 16.84 3.25 16.29
C THR A 179 16.29 1.97 15.68
N GLY A 180 16.06 0.96 16.53
CA GLY A 180 15.50 -0.30 16.10
C GLY A 180 14.32 -0.07 15.16
N LEU A 181 14.29 -0.81 14.07
CA LEU A 181 13.34 -0.91 12.95
C LEU A 181 11.85 -0.67 13.28
N SER A 182 11.50 -0.72 14.56
CA SER A 182 10.16 -0.53 15.10
C SER A 182 9.61 0.90 14.93
N ARG A 183 10.41 1.95 15.02
CA ARG A 183 9.90 3.33 15.06
C ARG A 183 9.51 3.92 13.71
N THR A 184 10.18 3.54 12.64
CA THR A 184 9.93 4.14 11.30
C THR A 184 8.68 3.57 10.64
N LEU A 185 8.38 2.28 10.86
CA LEU A 185 7.12 1.67 10.40
C LEU A 185 5.92 2.13 11.23
N PHE A 186 6.11 2.34 12.55
CA PHE A 186 5.05 2.82 13.45
C PHE A 186 4.79 4.33 13.32
N ALA A 187 5.71 5.12 12.80
CA ALA A 187 5.51 6.57 12.61
C ALA A 187 4.46 6.91 11.52
N CYS A 188 4.09 5.94 10.68
CA CYS A 188 2.99 6.09 9.72
C CYS A 188 1.63 5.62 10.26
N MET A 189 1.58 5.08 11.48
CA MET A 189 0.32 4.70 12.10
C MET A 189 -0.28 5.91 12.82
N PRO A 190 -1.49 6.33 12.50
CA PRO A 190 -2.18 7.32 13.32
C PRO A 190 -2.38 6.74 14.73
N PRO A 191 -2.35 7.59 15.79
CA PRO A 191 -2.67 7.13 17.14
C PRO A 191 -4.06 6.45 17.12
N GLU A 192 -4.21 5.40 17.90
CA GLU A 192 -5.49 4.73 18.11
C GLU A 192 -6.53 5.77 18.53
N THR A 193 -7.29 6.27 17.57
CA THR A 193 -8.52 6.99 17.84
C THR A 193 -9.64 6.01 17.57
N ASP A 194 -10.39 5.68 18.61
CA ASP A 194 -11.68 5.03 18.53
C ASP A 194 -12.57 5.77 17.52
N ALA A 195 -12.49 5.41 16.26
CA ALA A 195 -13.41 5.88 15.25
C ALA A 195 -14.65 4.97 15.33
N PRO A 196 -15.85 5.51 15.61
CA PRO A 196 -17.05 4.71 15.60
C PRO A 196 -17.25 4.09 14.23
N ALA A 197 -17.53 2.80 14.22
CA ALA A 197 -17.90 2.07 13.02
C ALA A 197 -19.05 2.83 12.32
N GLN A 198 -18.74 3.49 11.21
CA GLN A 198 -19.79 4.08 10.37
C GLN A 198 -20.58 2.93 9.77
N LYS A 199 -21.83 2.77 10.26
CA LYS A 199 -22.83 1.96 9.59
C LYS A 199 -23.02 2.58 8.21
N VAL A 200 -22.80 1.79 7.20
CA VAL A 200 -23.25 2.08 5.83
C VAL A 200 -24.71 1.65 5.80
N ASP A 201 -25.61 2.63 5.87
CA ASP A 201 -27.02 2.45 5.52
C ASP A 201 -27.17 2.39 3.99
#